data_73cda97183539f3a7294b751a9fba14e
#
_entry.id   73cda97183539f3a7294b751a9fba14e
#
_cell.length_a   1.000
_cell.length_b   1.000
_cell.length_c   1.000
_cell.angle_alpha   90.00
_cell.angle_beta   90.00
_cell.angle_gamma   90.00
#
_symmetry.space_group_name_H-M   'P 1'
#
loop_
_entity.id
_entity.type
_entity.pdbx_description
1 polymer ?
#
loop_
_entity_poly.entity_id
_entity_poly.type
_entity_poly.pdbx_seq_one_letter_code
_entity_poly.pdbx_strand_id
1 'polypeptide(L)'
;MMQRPEIKELSNIQIFKPQSTTLDNGIDMKSISIGDQPVSRLDIIFEGGRCDGRNQTVSEMLSAILREGTTSLNAQEIAEALDYHGAWLGCDASSHNATLSLYSLNRNFEKVVPILADIVMNPSFPEQELSNLKSLAANRLRINRQKVAFLAMETFAQRHFGNGSNLGKSVTEESIDSITASELSKFHKQWFAPQNMSVILSGKVERQMLDVVNECFGKAPVSGLPQQSATDSPSIKFKPDTVVVDKPDALQSAVRMGMPTVLRTDADY
;
A
#
# COMPACT_ATOMS: atom_id res chain seq x y z
N MET A 1 -36.05 9.92 -28.32
CA MET A 1 -34.80 10.59 -27.88
C MET A 1 -34.75 10.53 -26.37
N MET A 2 -33.71 9.91 -25.79
CA MET A 2 -33.49 9.95 -24.34
C MET A 2 -33.15 11.41 -23.94
N GLN A 3 -33.92 11.98 -23.03
CA GLN A 3 -33.66 13.30 -22.50
C GLN A 3 -32.39 13.25 -21.63
N ARG A 4 -31.47 14.18 -21.85
CA ARG A 4 -30.23 14.28 -21.04
C ARG A 4 -30.62 14.55 -19.59
N PRO A 5 -30.07 13.85 -18.59
CA PRO A 5 -30.39 14.14 -17.20
C PRO A 5 -29.98 15.58 -16.84
N GLU A 6 -30.79 16.20 -16.01
CA GLU A 6 -30.59 17.58 -15.54
C GLU A 6 -29.30 17.64 -14.69
N ILE A 7 -28.42 18.58 -15.00
CA ILE A 7 -27.20 18.81 -14.22
C ILE A 7 -27.63 19.54 -12.93
N LYS A 8 -27.56 18.85 -11.80
CA LYS A 8 -27.82 19.46 -10.49
C LYS A 8 -26.50 19.96 -9.92
N GLU A 9 -26.48 21.21 -9.46
CA GLU A 9 -25.35 21.71 -8.67
C GLU A 9 -25.22 20.93 -7.38
N LEU A 10 -23.99 20.53 -7.05
CA LEU A 10 -23.67 19.88 -5.80
C LEU A 10 -23.76 20.92 -4.67
N SER A 11 -24.89 20.97 -3.97
CA SER A 11 -25.08 21.78 -2.76
C SER A 11 -24.96 20.88 -1.52
N ASN A 12 -24.34 21.39 -0.46
CA ASN A 12 -24.19 20.71 0.85
C ASN A 12 -23.27 19.48 0.85
N ILE A 13 -22.02 19.63 0.39
CA ILE A 13 -21.00 18.64 0.61
C ILE A 13 -20.62 18.64 2.10
N GLN A 14 -20.94 17.55 2.81
CA GLN A 14 -20.49 17.34 4.19
C GLN A 14 -19.15 16.62 4.18
N ILE A 15 -18.12 17.26 4.70
CA ILE A 15 -16.82 16.63 4.96
C ILE A 15 -16.81 16.21 6.42
N PHE A 16 -16.76 14.89 6.65
CA PHE A 16 -16.68 14.34 8.00
C PHE A 16 -15.25 14.49 8.52
N LYS A 17 -15.13 15.07 9.72
CA LYS A 17 -13.83 15.20 10.39
C LYS A 17 -13.51 13.92 11.16
N PRO A 18 -12.31 13.34 11.02
CA PRO A 18 -11.89 12.21 11.83
C PRO A 18 -11.74 12.63 13.30
N GLN A 19 -12.06 11.69 14.20
CA GLN A 19 -11.70 11.79 15.61
C GLN A 19 -10.29 11.23 15.81
N SER A 20 -9.45 11.94 16.56
CA SER A 20 -8.11 11.47 16.91
C SER A 20 -8.15 10.81 18.28
N THR A 21 -7.54 9.65 18.39
CA THR A 21 -7.30 8.91 19.62
C THR A 21 -5.86 8.47 19.65
N THR A 22 -5.18 8.61 20.76
CA THR A 22 -3.80 8.15 20.91
C THR A 22 -3.82 6.77 21.57
N LEU A 23 -3.14 5.80 20.97
CA LEU A 23 -2.95 4.47 21.55
C LEU A 23 -1.98 4.55 22.75
N ASP A 24 -1.97 3.51 23.61
CA ASP A 24 -1.16 3.49 24.84
C ASP A 24 0.35 3.71 24.59
N ASN A 25 0.84 3.34 23.42
CA ASN A 25 2.23 3.55 23.00
C ASN A 25 2.49 4.87 22.27
N GLY A 26 1.52 5.77 22.22
CA GLY A 26 1.65 7.10 21.61
C GLY A 26 1.33 7.19 20.13
N ILE A 27 0.96 6.09 19.46
CA ILE A 27 0.56 6.08 18.05
C ILE A 27 -0.78 6.79 17.89
N ASP A 28 -0.87 7.68 16.89
CA ASP A 28 -2.10 8.38 16.56
C ASP A 28 -3.02 7.50 15.71
N MET A 29 -4.24 7.30 16.20
CA MET A 29 -5.31 6.62 15.49
C MET A 29 -6.38 7.62 15.10
N LYS A 30 -6.77 7.62 13.84
CA LYS A 30 -7.91 8.37 13.32
C LYS A 30 -9.12 7.46 13.19
N SER A 31 -10.29 7.92 13.63
CA SER A 31 -11.53 7.19 13.41
C SER A 31 -12.59 8.05 12.75
N ILE A 32 -13.35 7.45 11.83
CA ILE A 32 -14.48 8.09 11.14
C ILE A 32 -15.66 7.15 11.22
N SER A 33 -16.68 7.52 12.03
CA SER A 33 -17.90 6.73 12.14
C SER A 33 -18.94 7.26 11.14
N ILE A 34 -19.18 6.49 10.08
CA ILE A 34 -20.10 6.82 8.98
C ILE A 34 -20.79 5.55 8.50
N GLY A 35 -22.08 5.69 8.19
CA GLY A 35 -22.89 4.62 7.60
C GLY A 35 -23.64 3.81 8.64
N ASP A 36 -24.70 3.14 8.18
CA ASP A 36 -25.63 2.37 9.02
C ASP A 36 -25.31 0.88 9.04
N GLN A 37 -24.56 0.42 8.06
CA GLN A 37 -24.19 -1.00 7.93
C GLN A 37 -23.14 -1.37 8.98
N PRO A 38 -23.28 -2.52 9.67
CA PRO A 38 -22.34 -2.96 10.70
C PRO A 38 -21.09 -3.58 10.07
N VAL A 39 -20.38 -2.78 9.30
CA VAL A 39 -19.11 -3.10 8.67
C VAL A 39 -18.09 -2.04 9.00
N SER A 40 -16.84 -2.45 9.08
CA SER A 40 -15.72 -1.58 9.36
C SER A 40 -14.50 -1.91 8.51
N ARG A 41 -13.67 -0.91 8.33
CA ARG A 41 -12.36 -1.00 7.69
C ARG A 41 -11.31 -0.47 8.65
N LEU A 42 -10.29 -1.28 8.88
CA LEU A 42 -9.10 -0.91 9.62
C LEU A 42 -7.91 -0.85 8.65
N ASP A 43 -7.31 0.32 8.51
CA ASP A 43 -6.10 0.52 7.74
C ASP A 43 -4.92 0.70 8.69
N ILE A 44 -3.90 -0.12 8.50
CA ILE A 44 -2.58 0.05 9.10
C ILE A 44 -1.65 0.54 7.99
N ILE A 45 -1.14 1.76 8.15
CA ILE A 45 -0.34 2.44 7.14
C ILE A 45 1.05 2.62 7.71
N PHE A 46 2.04 2.17 6.96
CA PHE A 46 3.45 2.35 7.28
C PHE A 46 4.10 3.29 6.27
N GLU A 47 4.99 4.16 6.72
CA GLU A 47 6.04 4.70 5.86
C GLU A 47 6.87 3.52 5.31
N GLY A 48 7.45 3.67 4.14
CA GLY A 48 8.20 2.57 3.54
C GLY A 48 7.52 1.98 2.30
N GLY A 49 7.37 2.81 1.30
CA GLY A 49 6.83 2.46 0.01
C GLY A 49 7.89 1.99 -0.99
N ARG A 50 7.52 2.03 -2.27
CA ARG A 50 8.39 1.61 -3.39
C ARG A 50 9.66 2.45 -3.54
N CYS A 51 9.66 3.68 -3.02
CA CYS A 51 10.82 4.58 -3.06
C CYS A 51 11.90 4.20 -2.05
N ASP A 52 11.55 3.49 -0.99
CA ASP A 52 12.39 3.30 0.20
C ASP A 52 13.21 1.99 0.17
N GLY A 53 12.86 1.05 -0.68
CA GLY A 53 13.62 -0.18 -0.90
C GLY A 53 14.84 0.01 -1.82
N ARG A 54 15.66 -1.04 -1.94
CA ARG A 54 16.74 -1.10 -2.92
C ARG A 54 16.23 -0.91 -4.37
N ASN A 55 15.03 -1.42 -4.63
CA ASN A 55 14.26 -1.21 -5.84
C ASN A 55 12.76 -1.19 -5.49
N GLN A 56 11.91 -0.81 -6.45
CA GLN A 56 10.45 -0.71 -6.25
C GLN A 56 9.80 -2.02 -5.78
N THR A 57 10.38 -3.17 -6.12
CA THR A 57 9.78 -4.48 -5.91
C THR A 57 9.89 -4.95 -4.45
N VAL A 58 10.83 -4.42 -3.66
CA VAL A 58 11.04 -4.86 -2.26
C VAL A 58 9.80 -4.61 -1.42
N SER A 59 9.23 -3.40 -1.45
CA SER A 59 8.03 -3.06 -0.69
C SER A 59 6.79 -3.79 -1.22
N GLU A 60 6.65 -3.94 -2.54
CA GLU A 60 5.57 -4.72 -3.15
C GLU A 60 5.64 -6.19 -2.74
N MET A 61 6.84 -6.78 -2.78
CA MET A 61 7.06 -8.18 -2.40
C MET A 61 6.83 -8.39 -0.90
N LEU A 62 7.29 -7.43 -0.06
CA LEU A 62 6.99 -7.47 1.36
C LEU A 62 5.49 -7.45 1.61
N SER A 63 4.75 -6.49 1.01
CA SER A 63 3.29 -6.40 1.19
C SER A 63 2.57 -7.68 0.75
N ALA A 64 3.05 -8.36 -0.29
CA ALA A 64 2.47 -9.61 -0.75
C ALA A 64 2.74 -10.77 0.22
N ILE A 65 4.00 -10.90 0.71
CA ILE A 65 4.42 -12.06 1.51
C ILE A 65 3.89 -12.02 2.95
N LEU A 66 3.48 -10.86 3.45
CA LEU A 66 2.92 -10.75 4.81
C LEU A 66 1.72 -11.68 5.05
N ARG A 67 0.94 -11.99 4.01
CA ARG A 67 -0.21 -12.90 4.10
C ARG A 67 0.16 -14.37 3.98
N GLU A 68 1.40 -14.66 3.64
CA GLU A 68 1.86 -16.03 3.33
C GLU A 68 2.41 -16.75 4.57
N GLY A 69 2.43 -16.09 5.73
CA GLY A 69 2.75 -16.74 7.00
C GLY A 69 3.21 -15.80 8.09
N THR A 70 2.90 -16.19 9.31
CA THR A 70 3.42 -15.59 10.54
C THR A 70 4.26 -16.63 11.30
N THR A 71 4.78 -16.27 12.46
CA THR A 71 5.46 -17.21 13.34
C THR A 71 4.51 -18.26 13.95
N SER A 72 3.19 -18.00 13.92
CA SER A 72 2.16 -18.86 14.52
C SER A 72 1.22 -19.51 13.50
N LEU A 73 1.03 -18.92 12.33
CA LEU A 73 0.07 -19.35 11.30
C LEU A 73 0.76 -19.45 9.93
N ASN A 74 0.43 -20.48 9.16
CA ASN A 74 0.80 -20.56 7.75
C ASN A 74 -0.23 -19.85 6.84
N ALA A 75 0.05 -19.75 5.54
CA ALA A 75 -0.81 -19.05 4.56
C ALA A 75 -2.23 -19.59 4.52
N GLN A 76 -2.38 -20.92 4.57
CA GLN A 76 -3.70 -21.57 4.55
C GLN A 76 -4.49 -21.24 5.81
N GLU A 77 -3.88 -21.34 6.97
CA GLU A 77 -4.51 -21.04 8.27
C GLU A 77 -4.94 -19.56 8.36
N ILE A 78 -4.12 -18.64 7.84
CA ILE A 78 -4.48 -17.21 7.75
C ILE A 78 -5.71 -17.03 6.85
N ALA A 79 -5.71 -17.62 5.65
CA ALA A 79 -6.80 -17.52 4.70
C ALA A 79 -8.09 -18.11 5.29
N GLU A 80 -8.03 -19.33 5.85
CA GLU A 80 -9.18 -19.99 6.46
C GLU A 80 -9.76 -19.20 7.64
N ALA A 81 -8.90 -18.61 8.49
CA ALA A 81 -9.34 -17.81 9.63
C ALA A 81 -10.05 -16.52 9.20
N LEU A 82 -9.53 -15.83 8.17
CA LEU A 82 -10.16 -14.63 7.62
C LEU A 82 -11.48 -14.97 6.92
N ASP A 83 -11.50 -15.99 6.08
CA ASP A 83 -12.67 -16.43 5.32
C ASP A 83 -13.80 -16.93 6.25
N TYR A 84 -13.45 -17.68 7.30
CA TYR A 84 -14.43 -18.15 8.30
C TYR A 84 -15.16 -16.99 8.97
N HIS A 85 -14.49 -15.86 9.18
CA HIS A 85 -15.08 -14.65 9.76
C HIS A 85 -15.65 -13.69 8.71
N GLY A 86 -15.56 -14.02 7.41
CA GLY A 86 -16.00 -13.15 6.32
C GLY A 86 -15.23 -11.83 6.28
N ALA A 87 -13.95 -11.87 6.60
CA ALA A 87 -13.05 -10.73 6.53
C ALA A 87 -12.23 -10.74 5.25
N TRP A 88 -11.86 -9.56 4.77
CA TRP A 88 -10.97 -9.41 3.62
C TRP A 88 -9.76 -8.56 4.00
N LEU A 89 -8.58 -9.03 3.64
CA LEU A 89 -7.31 -8.36 3.88
C LEU A 89 -6.63 -8.00 2.56
N GLY A 90 -6.43 -6.71 2.32
CA GLY A 90 -5.58 -6.16 1.27
C GLY A 90 -4.23 -5.72 1.82
N CYS A 91 -3.17 -5.96 1.05
CA CYS A 91 -1.83 -5.49 1.37
C CYS A 91 -1.24 -4.85 0.11
N ASP A 92 -1.02 -3.55 0.14
CA ASP A 92 -0.62 -2.75 -1.00
C ASP A 92 0.59 -1.86 -0.68
N ALA A 93 1.48 -1.68 -1.65
CA ALA A 93 2.59 -0.74 -1.57
C ALA A 93 2.39 0.39 -2.59
N SER A 94 2.34 1.62 -2.10
CA SER A 94 2.36 2.84 -2.90
C SER A 94 3.79 3.36 -3.10
N SER A 95 3.95 4.57 -3.62
CA SER A 95 5.28 5.16 -3.79
C SER A 95 6.00 5.39 -2.45
N HIS A 96 5.30 5.88 -1.43
CA HIS A 96 5.89 6.31 -0.16
C HIS A 96 5.41 5.54 1.07
N ASN A 97 4.34 4.75 0.95
CA ASN A 97 3.80 3.99 2.06
C ASN A 97 3.32 2.61 1.63
N ALA A 98 3.17 1.74 2.60
CA ALA A 98 2.49 0.47 2.46
C ALA A 98 1.26 0.45 3.37
N THR A 99 0.17 -0.14 2.90
CA THR A 99 -1.11 -0.16 3.62
C THR A 99 -1.64 -1.59 3.71
N LEU A 100 -1.99 -2.00 4.92
CA LEU A 100 -2.76 -3.21 5.16
C LEU A 100 -4.19 -2.79 5.51
N SER A 101 -5.15 -3.22 4.70
CA SER A 101 -6.58 -2.88 4.84
C SER A 101 -7.37 -4.12 5.21
N LEU A 102 -7.93 -4.14 6.42
CA LEU A 102 -8.81 -5.20 6.89
C LEU A 102 -10.26 -4.73 6.85
N TYR A 103 -11.10 -5.44 6.09
CA TYR A 103 -12.55 -5.24 6.07
C TYR A 103 -13.23 -6.37 6.82
N SER A 104 -14.14 -6.04 7.72
CA SER A 104 -14.89 -7.05 8.46
C SER A 104 -16.28 -6.58 8.87
N LEU A 105 -17.14 -7.55 9.21
CA LEU A 105 -18.36 -7.28 9.96
C LEU A 105 -17.99 -6.89 11.40
N ASN A 106 -18.66 -5.90 11.98
CA ASN A 106 -18.39 -5.43 13.34
C ASN A 106 -18.39 -6.56 14.37
N ARG A 107 -19.35 -7.51 14.27
CA ARG A 107 -19.46 -8.67 15.18
C ARG A 107 -18.24 -9.60 15.18
N ASN A 108 -17.41 -9.54 14.13
CA ASN A 108 -16.22 -10.40 13.97
C ASN A 108 -14.92 -9.61 14.18
N PHE A 109 -15.01 -8.28 14.38
CA PHE A 109 -13.85 -7.39 14.46
C PHE A 109 -12.83 -7.84 15.52
N GLU A 110 -13.27 -8.17 16.72
CA GLU A 110 -12.42 -8.65 17.82
C GLU A 110 -11.67 -9.94 17.50
N LYS A 111 -12.17 -10.74 16.56
CA LYS A 111 -11.56 -12.02 16.18
C LYS A 111 -10.55 -11.87 15.05
N VAL A 112 -10.74 -10.89 14.16
CA VAL A 112 -9.90 -10.74 12.97
C VAL A 112 -8.77 -9.72 13.15
N VAL A 113 -8.93 -8.73 14.03
CA VAL A 113 -7.86 -7.75 14.30
C VAL A 113 -6.62 -8.40 14.93
N PRO A 114 -6.70 -9.36 15.86
CA PRO A 114 -5.52 -10.08 16.34
C PRO A 114 -4.76 -10.82 15.23
N ILE A 115 -5.46 -11.36 14.21
CA ILE A 115 -4.83 -12.01 13.05
C ILE A 115 -4.05 -10.97 12.24
N LEU A 116 -4.64 -9.80 11.99
CA LEU A 116 -3.94 -8.69 11.34
C LEU A 116 -2.70 -8.26 12.13
N ALA A 117 -2.82 -8.16 13.45
CA ALA A 117 -1.70 -7.78 14.32
C ALA A 117 -0.56 -8.80 14.24
N ASP A 118 -0.86 -10.11 14.22
CA ASP A 118 0.14 -11.15 14.05
C ASP A 118 0.83 -11.08 12.67
N ILE A 119 0.06 -10.87 11.60
CA ILE A 119 0.58 -10.65 10.24
C ILE A 119 1.55 -9.46 10.19
N VAL A 120 1.20 -8.36 10.86
CA VAL A 120 2.00 -7.13 10.87
C VAL A 120 3.25 -7.28 11.73
N MET A 121 3.14 -7.87 12.92
CA MET A 121 4.20 -7.85 13.93
C MET A 121 5.13 -9.06 13.85
N ASN A 122 4.63 -10.20 13.38
CA ASN A 122 5.33 -11.49 13.47
C ASN A 122 5.41 -12.25 12.12
N PRO A 123 5.72 -11.61 10.98
CA PRO A 123 5.80 -12.31 9.70
C PRO A 123 6.96 -13.31 9.68
N SER A 124 6.78 -14.44 8.99
CA SER A 124 7.76 -15.52 8.91
C SER A 124 8.62 -15.57 7.64
N PHE A 125 8.18 -14.93 6.56
CA PHE A 125 8.86 -14.89 5.24
C PHE A 125 9.21 -16.27 4.67
N PRO A 126 8.25 -17.19 4.45
CA PRO A 126 8.54 -18.53 3.99
C PRO A 126 9.22 -18.55 2.62
N GLU A 127 10.34 -19.25 2.47
CA GLU A 127 11.14 -19.29 1.23
C GLU A 127 10.35 -19.87 0.03
N GLN A 128 9.51 -20.88 0.27
CA GLN A 128 8.68 -21.46 -0.79
C GLN A 128 7.68 -20.44 -1.31
N GLU A 129 6.99 -19.72 -0.41
CA GLU A 129 6.01 -18.72 -0.80
C GLU A 129 6.69 -17.51 -1.47
N LEU A 130 7.87 -17.13 -1.02
CA LEU A 130 8.68 -16.12 -1.68
C LEU A 130 9.00 -16.53 -3.13
N SER A 131 9.38 -17.78 -3.36
CA SER A 131 9.64 -18.32 -4.69
C SER A 131 8.40 -18.29 -5.58
N ASN A 132 7.22 -18.63 -5.04
CA ASN A 132 5.94 -18.58 -5.72
C ASN A 132 5.59 -17.14 -6.11
N LEU A 133 5.72 -16.19 -5.19
CA LEU A 133 5.45 -14.77 -5.41
C LEU A 133 6.40 -14.15 -6.46
N LYS A 134 7.69 -14.50 -6.45
CA LYS A 134 8.64 -14.09 -7.49
C LYS A 134 8.23 -14.56 -8.88
N SER A 135 7.87 -15.84 -8.99
CA SER A 135 7.40 -16.43 -10.25
C SER A 135 6.14 -15.71 -10.77
N LEU A 136 5.20 -15.41 -9.87
CA LEU A 136 3.98 -14.67 -10.20
C LEU A 136 4.30 -13.24 -10.64
N ALA A 137 5.18 -12.54 -9.93
CA ALA A 137 5.60 -11.18 -10.25
C ALA A 137 6.32 -11.11 -11.61
N ALA A 138 7.24 -12.05 -11.91
CA ALA A 138 7.93 -12.13 -13.19
C ALA A 138 6.95 -12.38 -14.34
N ASN A 139 6.00 -13.30 -14.18
CA ASN A 139 4.97 -13.57 -15.17
C ASN A 139 4.09 -12.34 -15.41
N ARG A 140 3.67 -11.64 -14.34
CA ARG A 140 2.90 -10.40 -14.43
C ARG A 140 3.68 -9.31 -15.19
N LEU A 141 4.98 -9.18 -14.93
CA LEU A 141 5.84 -8.25 -15.62
C LEU A 141 5.90 -8.54 -17.12
N ARG A 142 6.12 -9.80 -17.52
CA ARG A 142 6.13 -10.23 -18.94
C ARG A 142 4.82 -9.90 -19.65
N ILE A 143 3.67 -10.21 -19.03
CA ILE A 143 2.35 -9.90 -19.60
C ILE A 143 2.14 -8.38 -19.70
N ASN A 144 2.54 -7.62 -18.69
CA ASN A 144 2.36 -6.17 -18.69
C ASN A 144 3.24 -5.51 -19.76
N ARG A 145 4.46 -5.98 -20.00
CA ARG A 145 5.35 -5.46 -21.05
C ARG A 145 4.85 -5.71 -22.47
N GLN A 146 3.85 -6.58 -22.65
CA GLN A 146 3.16 -6.70 -23.93
C GLN A 146 2.14 -5.59 -24.19
N LYS A 147 1.74 -4.84 -23.17
CA LYS A 147 0.74 -3.78 -23.25
C LYS A 147 1.41 -2.43 -23.56
N VAL A 148 0.98 -1.76 -24.62
CA VAL A 148 1.51 -0.43 -25.00
C VAL A 148 1.34 0.61 -23.89
N ALA A 149 0.24 0.56 -23.14
CA ALA A 149 -0.01 1.46 -22.03
C ALA A 149 1.01 1.29 -20.89
N PHE A 150 1.46 0.06 -20.63
CA PHE A 150 2.49 -0.21 -19.63
C PHE A 150 3.86 0.32 -20.09
N LEU A 151 4.24 0.06 -21.34
CA LEU A 151 5.50 0.56 -21.91
C LEU A 151 5.54 2.09 -21.93
N ALA A 152 4.43 2.73 -22.29
CA ALA A 152 4.34 4.20 -22.27
C ALA A 152 4.50 4.74 -20.83
N MET A 153 3.90 4.08 -19.82
CA MET A 153 4.04 4.48 -18.41
C MET A 153 5.47 4.27 -17.91
N GLU A 154 6.08 3.12 -18.20
CA GLU A 154 7.45 2.80 -17.79
C GLU A 154 8.45 3.79 -18.39
N THR A 155 8.34 4.05 -19.71
CA THR A 155 9.19 5.03 -20.41
C THR A 155 8.99 6.45 -19.87
N PHE A 156 7.73 6.84 -19.61
CA PHE A 156 7.43 8.13 -19.01
C PHE A 156 8.08 8.27 -17.64
N ALA A 157 7.94 7.28 -16.77
CA ALA A 157 8.52 7.29 -15.42
C ALA A 157 10.06 7.39 -15.47
N GLN A 158 10.72 6.64 -16.36
CA GLN A 158 12.17 6.73 -16.57
C GLN A 158 12.62 8.13 -16.99
N ARG A 159 11.89 8.75 -17.91
CA ARG A 159 12.22 10.10 -18.39
C ARG A 159 11.93 11.18 -17.38
N HIS A 160 10.81 11.03 -16.65
CA HIS A 160 10.36 12.03 -15.69
C HIS A 160 11.18 12.01 -14.41
N PHE A 161 11.40 10.84 -13.81
CA PHE A 161 12.10 10.68 -12.53
C PHE A 161 13.60 10.41 -12.68
N GLY A 162 14.04 9.91 -13.84
CA GLY A 162 15.43 9.55 -14.11
C GLY A 162 15.89 8.30 -13.35
N ASN A 163 17.06 7.78 -13.70
CA ASN A 163 17.61 6.56 -13.11
C ASN A 163 18.12 6.73 -11.68
N GLY A 164 18.20 7.96 -11.17
CA GLY A 164 18.59 8.25 -9.79
C GLY A 164 17.50 7.98 -8.76
N SER A 165 16.23 7.99 -9.19
CA SER A 165 15.08 7.69 -8.35
C SER A 165 14.56 6.27 -8.57
N ASN A 166 14.10 5.61 -7.50
CA ASN A 166 13.44 4.31 -7.64
C ASN A 166 12.18 4.39 -8.52
N LEU A 167 11.48 5.53 -8.55
CA LEU A 167 10.32 5.73 -9.42
C LEU A 167 10.67 5.73 -10.91
N GLY A 168 11.90 6.09 -11.28
CA GLY A 168 12.39 6.07 -12.65
C GLY A 168 13.09 4.79 -13.06
N LYS A 169 13.37 3.88 -12.12
CA LYS A 169 14.00 2.59 -12.43
C LYS A 169 12.96 1.59 -12.93
N SER A 170 13.26 0.90 -14.02
CA SER A 170 12.43 -0.24 -14.43
C SER A 170 12.61 -1.44 -13.52
N VAL A 171 11.50 -2.10 -13.25
CA VAL A 171 11.53 -3.43 -12.63
C VAL A 171 11.98 -4.44 -13.67
N THR A 172 12.95 -5.31 -13.35
CA THR A 172 13.42 -6.39 -14.20
C THR A 172 13.22 -7.75 -13.54
N GLU A 173 13.26 -8.82 -14.32
CA GLU A 173 13.16 -10.19 -13.76
C GLU A 173 14.31 -10.47 -12.81
N GLU A 174 15.53 -9.99 -13.11
CA GLU A 174 16.69 -10.11 -12.22
C GLU A 174 16.47 -9.35 -10.91
N SER A 175 15.84 -8.17 -10.97
CA SER A 175 15.53 -7.38 -9.78
C SER A 175 14.51 -8.09 -8.87
N ILE A 176 13.56 -8.82 -9.45
CA ILE A 176 12.60 -9.65 -8.73
C ILE A 176 13.30 -10.89 -8.14
N ASP A 177 14.07 -11.60 -8.95
CA ASP A 177 14.72 -12.85 -8.55
C ASP A 177 15.75 -12.63 -7.43
N SER A 178 16.43 -11.50 -7.43
CA SER A 178 17.45 -11.16 -6.43
C SER A 178 16.91 -10.85 -5.03
N ILE A 179 15.60 -10.73 -4.83
CA ILE A 179 15.00 -10.46 -3.51
C ILE A 179 15.15 -11.70 -2.61
N THR A 180 15.52 -11.48 -1.36
CA THR A 180 15.70 -12.55 -0.37
C THR A 180 14.81 -12.33 0.86
N ALA A 181 14.45 -13.42 1.57
CA ALA A 181 13.72 -13.34 2.83
C ALA A 181 14.45 -12.47 3.87
N SER A 182 15.78 -12.52 3.89
CA SER A 182 16.62 -11.68 4.75
C SER A 182 16.47 -10.18 4.42
N GLU A 183 16.40 -9.83 3.14
CA GLU A 183 16.17 -8.44 2.70
C GLU A 183 14.78 -7.96 3.11
N LEU A 184 13.75 -8.79 2.89
CA LEU A 184 12.37 -8.47 3.30
C LEU A 184 12.26 -8.31 4.82
N SER A 185 12.89 -9.20 5.60
CA SER A 185 12.93 -9.10 7.05
C SER A 185 13.61 -7.80 7.53
N LYS A 186 14.71 -7.38 6.89
CA LYS A 186 15.39 -6.12 7.21
C LYS A 186 14.51 -4.92 6.88
N PHE A 187 13.88 -4.92 5.69
CA PHE A 187 12.98 -3.86 5.26
C PHE A 187 11.76 -3.77 6.18
N HIS A 188 11.18 -4.90 6.57
CA HIS A 188 10.08 -4.97 7.53
C HIS A 188 10.47 -4.34 8.88
N LYS A 189 11.59 -4.77 9.49
CA LYS A 189 12.07 -4.23 10.77
C LYS A 189 12.35 -2.74 10.72
N GLN A 190 12.79 -2.23 9.57
CA GLN A 190 13.10 -0.83 9.38
C GLN A 190 11.85 0.04 9.22
N TRP A 191 10.91 -0.40 8.40
CA TRP A 191 9.80 0.41 7.91
C TRP A 191 8.45 0.07 8.54
N PHE A 192 8.20 -1.21 8.86
CA PHE A 192 6.94 -1.68 9.46
C PHE A 192 7.00 -1.68 11.00
N ALA A 193 7.86 -0.85 11.54
CA ALA A 193 7.98 -0.65 12.98
C ALA A 193 6.88 0.27 13.52
N PRO A 194 6.47 0.12 14.80
CA PRO A 194 5.38 0.89 15.38
C PRO A 194 5.54 2.42 15.28
N GLN A 195 6.76 2.96 15.33
CA GLN A 195 7.02 4.39 15.19
C GLN A 195 6.70 4.95 13.79
N ASN A 196 6.59 4.09 12.77
CA ASN A 196 6.24 4.46 11.40
C ASN A 196 4.77 4.18 11.07
N MET A 197 3.99 3.71 12.05
CA MET A 197 2.62 3.26 11.88
C MET A 197 1.61 4.40 12.08
N SER A 198 0.66 4.49 11.17
CA SER A 198 -0.57 5.27 11.33
C SER A 198 -1.77 4.33 11.24
N VAL A 199 -2.78 4.57 12.05
CA VAL A 199 -3.97 3.72 12.13
C VAL A 199 -5.21 4.51 11.76
N ILE A 200 -6.03 3.97 10.85
CA ILE A 200 -7.31 4.57 10.47
C ILE A 200 -8.42 3.52 10.60
N LEU A 201 -9.43 3.83 11.41
CA LEU A 201 -10.62 3.00 11.56
C LEU A 201 -11.84 3.74 10.98
N SER A 202 -12.54 3.13 10.04
CA SER A 202 -13.68 3.72 9.36
C SER A 202 -14.85 2.74 9.23
N GLY A 203 -16.07 3.28 9.05
CA GLY A 203 -17.31 2.51 8.97
C GLY A 203 -18.22 2.80 10.15
N LYS A 204 -19.03 1.84 10.59
CA LYS A 204 -19.84 1.97 11.81
C LYS A 204 -18.97 1.68 13.04
N VAL A 205 -18.18 2.69 13.45
CA VAL A 205 -17.21 2.54 14.54
C VAL A 205 -17.91 2.51 15.88
N GLU A 206 -17.66 1.46 16.66
CA GLU A 206 -18.10 1.26 18.02
C GLU A 206 -16.93 1.41 19.00
N ARG A 207 -17.19 1.88 20.23
CA ARG A 207 -16.11 2.15 21.20
C ARG A 207 -15.24 0.92 21.48
N GLN A 208 -15.84 -0.25 21.61
CA GLN A 208 -15.15 -1.51 21.84
C GLN A 208 -14.10 -1.82 20.76
N MET A 209 -14.34 -1.39 19.52
CA MET A 209 -13.38 -1.58 18.43
C MET A 209 -12.09 -0.77 18.61
N LEU A 210 -12.20 0.42 19.21
CA LEU A 210 -11.03 1.25 19.55
C LEU A 210 -10.19 0.55 20.62
N ASP A 211 -10.85 -0.07 21.61
CA ASP A 211 -10.18 -0.82 22.68
C ASP A 211 -9.43 -2.04 22.10
N VAL A 212 -10.07 -2.78 21.18
CA VAL A 212 -9.42 -3.92 20.48
C VAL A 212 -8.19 -3.49 19.70
N VAL A 213 -8.27 -2.37 18.95
CA VAL A 213 -7.11 -1.84 18.21
C VAL A 213 -6.00 -1.46 19.19
N ASN A 214 -6.34 -0.81 20.30
CA ASN A 214 -5.36 -0.45 21.32
C ASN A 214 -4.70 -1.68 21.97
N GLU A 215 -5.48 -2.74 22.25
CA GLU A 215 -4.93 -3.99 22.79
C GLU A 215 -3.95 -4.67 21.82
N CYS A 216 -4.25 -4.66 20.53
CA CYS A 216 -3.45 -5.34 19.53
C CYS A 216 -2.20 -4.53 19.10
N PHE A 217 -2.32 -3.22 18.97
CA PHE A 217 -1.26 -2.37 18.41
C PHE A 217 -0.67 -1.38 19.42
N GLY A 218 -1.43 -0.97 20.44
CA GLY A 218 -1.00 0.01 21.44
C GLY A 218 0.02 -0.50 22.46
N LYS A 219 0.24 -1.81 22.55
CA LYS A 219 1.23 -2.41 23.45
C LYS A 219 2.60 -2.63 22.80
N ALA A 220 2.71 -2.49 21.48
CA ALA A 220 3.96 -2.64 20.76
C ALA A 220 4.95 -1.54 21.16
N PRO A 221 6.20 -1.89 21.52
CA PRO A 221 7.17 -0.90 21.95
C PRO A 221 7.53 0.03 20.80
N VAL A 222 7.37 1.32 21.01
CA VAL A 222 7.83 2.37 20.10
C VAL A 222 9.25 2.73 20.47
N SER A 223 10.19 2.58 19.55
CA SER A 223 11.61 2.88 19.78
C SER A 223 12.15 3.77 18.66
N GLY A 224 12.72 4.92 19.04
CA GLY A 224 13.30 5.86 18.10
C GLY A 224 12.29 6.83 17.47
N LEU A 225 12.77 7.62 16.52
CA LEU A 225 11.96 8.53 15.72
C LEU A 225 11.42 7.81 14.49
N PRO A 226 10.25 8.25 13.96
CA PRO A 226 9.75 7.76 12.68
C PRO A 226 10.84 7.92 11.60
N GLN A 227 10.98 6.89 10.78
CA GLN A 227 11.81 7.00 9.58
C GLN A 227 11.06 7.90 8.58
N GLN A 228 11.76 8.87 8.05
CA GLN A 228 11.23 9.63 6.93
C GLN A 228 11.53 8.88 5.64
N SER A 229 10.50 8.60 4.87
CA SER A 229 10.66 8.15 3.48
C SER A 229 11.61 9.12 2.78
N ALA A 230 12.55 8.59 2.02
CA ALA A 230 13.41 9.42 1.22
C ALA A 230 12.51 10.29 0.34
N THR A 231 12.37 11.55 0.73
CA THR A 231 11.80 12.58 -0.14
C THR A 231 12.83 12.83 -1.24
N ASP A 232 13.03 11.81 -2.06
CA ASP A 232 13.58 12.00 -3.39
C ASP A 232 12.52 12.76 -4.20
N SER A 233 12.37 14.04 -3.83
CA SER A 233 12.08 15.03 -4.86
C SER A 233 13.39 15.19 -5.61
N PRO A 234 13.65 14.38 -6.63
CA PRO A 234 14.77 14.65 -7.49
C PRO A 234 14.52 16.10 -7.92
N SER A 235 15.54 16.94 -7.86
CA SER A 235 15.48 18.26 -8.50
C SER A 235 15.33 17.97 -10.00
N ILE A 236 14.09 17.67 -10.41
CA ILE A 236 13.76 17.31 -11.78
C ILE A 236 13.95 18.58 -12.56
N LYS A 237 15.12 18.69 -13.21
CA LYS A 237 15.33 19.73 -14.22
C LYS A 237 14.42 19.36 -15.38
N PHE A 238 13.21 19.91 -15.36
CA PHE A 238 12.26 19.73 -16.44
C PHE A 238 12.89 20.21 -17.76
N LYS A 239 13.06 19.28 -18.68
CA LYS A 239 13.39 19.57 -20.06
C LYS A 239 12.33 18.89 -20.93
N PRO A 240 11.59 19.65 -21.76
CA PRO A 240 10.63 19.06 -22.67
C PRO A 240 11.33 18.00 -23.54
N ASP A 241 10.78 16.80 -23.57
CA ASP A 241 11.27 15.67 -24.36
C ASP A 241 10.09 14.89 -24.92
N THR A 242 10.29 14.29 -26.08
CA THR A 242 9.30 13.42 -26.71
C THR A 242 10.00 12.11 -27.07
N VAL A 243 9.49 11.01 -26.54
CA VAL A 243 10.04 9.67 -26.79
C VAL A 243 8.97 8.83 -27.47
N VAL A 244 9.33 8.20 -28.56
CA VAL A 244 8.51 7.23 -29.28
C VAL A 244 9.08 5.85 -29.02
N VAL A 245 8.26 4.93 -28.51
CA VAL A 245 8.58 3.51 -28.36
C VAL A 245 7.80 2.75 -29.41
N ASP A 246 8.50 2.23 -30.39
CA ASP A 246 7.87 1.44 -31.46
C ASP A 246 7.53 0.03 -30.98
N LYS A 247 6.31 -0.43 -31.30
CA LYS A 247 5.82 -1.78 -31.04
C LYS A 247 5.04 -2.26 -32.27
N PRO A 248 5.72 -2.94 -33.20
CA PRO A 248 5.18 -3.25 -34.54
C PRO A 248 3.84 -4.00 -34.53
N ASP A 249 3.62 -4.90 -33.55
CA ASP A 249 2.42 -5.75 -33.48
C ASP A 249 1.29 -5.13 -32.66
N ALA A 250 1.39 -3.85 -32.27
CA ALA A 250 0.38 -3.21 -31.46
C ALA A 250 -0.83 -2.76 -32.28
N LEU A 251 -2.04 -3.13 -31.82
CA LEU A 251 -3.30 -2.72 -32.45
C LEU A 251 -3.73 -1.30 -32.06
N GLN A 252 -3.06 -0.66 -31.09
CA GLN A 252 -3.40 0.66 -30.59
C GLN A 252 -2.15 1.38 -30.11
N SER A 253 -2.21 2.71 -30.06
CA SER A 253 -1.17 3.55 -29.47
C SER A 253 -1.58 4.01 -28.06
N ALA A 254 -0.57 4.24 -27.19
CA ALA A 254 -0.76 4.85 -25.89
C ALA A 254 0.11 6.10 -25.78
N VAL A 255 -0.47 7.20 -25.32
CA VAL A 255 0.25 8.45 -25.07
C VAL A 255 0.25 8.75 -23.58
N ARG A 256 1.41 9.13 -23.05
CA ARG A 256 1.57 9.65 -21.69
C ARG A 256 2.21 11.02 -21.76
N MET A 257 1.57 11.99 -21.11
CA MET A 257 2.07 13.36 -20.98
C MET A 257 2.04 13.74 -19.51
N GLY A 258 3.02 14.48 -19.06
CA GLY A 258 3.05 15.00 -17.71
C GLY A 258 4.17 16.02 -17.54
N MET A 259 4.04 16.81 -16.49
CA MET A 259 5.00 17.83 -16.08
C MET A 259 5.01 17.95 -14.56
N PRO A 260 6.11 18.40 -13.95
CA PRO A 260 6.10 18.80 -12.55
C PRO A 260 5.08 19.92 -12.32
N THR A 261 4.38 19.85 -11.20
CA THR A 261 3.41 20.86 -10.79
C THR A 261 3.66 21.24 -9.33
N VAL A 262 2.79 22.05 -8.75
CA VAL A 262 2.82 22.44 -7.35
C VAL A 262 2.70 21.20 -6.44
N LEU A 263 3.27 21.29 -5.25
CA LEU A 263 3.17 20.24 -4.24
C LEU A 263 1.77 20.24 -3.62
N ARG A 264 1.35 19.08 -3.09
CA ARG A 264 0.07 18.95 -2.40
C ARG A 264 -0.06 19.90 -1.19
N THR A 265 1.06 20.34 -0.63
CA THR A 265 1.13 21.30 0.48
C THR A 265 1.08 22.76 0.05
N ASP A 266 1.15 23.03 -1.25
CA ASP A 266 1.07 24.39 -1.77
C ASP A 266 -0.37 24.91 -1.73
N ALA A 267 -0.53 26.23 -1.56
CA ALA A 267 -1.83 26.86 -1.49
C ALA A 267 -2.62 26.78 -2.82
N ASP A 268 -1.92 26.61 -3.92
CA ASP A 268 -2.47 26.55 -5.28
C ASP A 268 -2.71 25.11 -5.78
N TYR A 269 -2.64 24.09 -4.88
CA TYR A 269 -2.89 22.71 -5.25
C TYR A 269 -4.37 22.42 -5.49
#